data_788b5aef0eb2e17dd34aafbca77f964f
#
_entry.id   788b5aef0eb2e17dd34aafbca77f964f
#
_cell.length_a   1.000
_cell.length_b   1.000
_cell.length_c   1.000
_cell.angle_alpha   90.00
_cell.angle_beta   90.00
_cell.angle_gamma   90.00
#
_symmetry.space_group_name_H-M   'P 1'
#
loop_
_entity.id
_entity.type
_entity.pdbx_description
1 polymer ?
#
loop_
_entity_poly.entity_id
_entity_poly.type
_entity_poly.pdbx_seq_one_letter_code
_entity_poly.pdbx_strand_id
1 'polypeptide(L)'
;MLQPVSVALKFGFLAVLYLFLLWVAWVVIRDMRRASRGRAEPSSAPPSDATSMFSAVEPMEAEANGFEPQLFVERASGHEAGTAYDLGQAVTLGRGDVEIQLDDPFASSRHARISRQGNVLVIEDLGSTNGTYLNEEPLSGPQPLHPGDRIRIGDSEFSYRQ
;
A
#
# COMPACT_ATOMS: atom_id res chain seq x y z
N MET A 1 -56.78 -3.18 9.64
CA MET A 1 -55.90 -2.01 9.49
C MET A 1 -54.40 -2.33 9.53
N LEU A 2 -53.95 -3.54 9.10
CA LEU A 2 -52.55 -3.96 9.17
C LEU A 2 -51.83 -3.99 7.79
N GLN A 3 -52.55 -3.67 6.71
CA GLN A 3 -52.01 -3.76 5.33
C GLN A 3 -50.96 -2.70 4.97
N PRO A 4 -51.04 -1.40 5.37
CA PRO A 4 -50.05 -0.42 4.94
C PRO A 4 -48.68 -0.60 5.58
N VAL A 5 -48.59 -1.12 6.80
CA VAL A 5 -47.34 -1.36 7.51
C VAL A 5 -46.53 -2.50 6.86
N SER A 6 -47.24 -3.54 6.43
CA SER A 6 -46.61 -4.70 5.75
C SER A 6 -46.02 -4.30 4.38
N VAL A 7 -46.68 -3.38 3.66
CA VAL A 7 -46.21 -2.88 2.36
C VAL A 7 -45.01 -1.96 2.57
N ALA A 8 -45.03 -1.06 3.54
CA ALA A 8 -43.90 -0.19 3.86
C ALA A 8 -42.67 -0.99 4.31
N LEU A 9 -42.85 -2.06 5.09
CA LEU A 9 -41.76 -2.94 5.51
C LEU A 9 -41.12 -3.69 4.33
N LYS A 10 -41.92 -4.15 3.35
CA LYS A 10 -41.41 -4.81 2.14
C LYS A 10 -40.57 -3.85 1.28
N PHE A 11 -41.05 -2.63 1.07
CA PHE A 11 -40.28 -1.63 0.30
C PHE A 11 -39.02 -1.17 1.03
N GLY A 12 -39.08 -1.02 2.36
CA GLY A 12 -37.90 -0.73 3.18
C GLY A 12 -36.84 -1.82 3.10
N PHE A 13 -37.23 -3.09 3.18
CA PHE A 13 -36.32 -4.22 3.04
C PHE A 13 -35.70 -4.29 1.63
N LEU A 14 -36.52 -4.09 0.57
CA LEU A 14 -36.03 -4.03 -0.79
C LEU A 14 -35.02 -2.91 -1.00
N ALA A 15 -35.27 -1.72 -0.46
CA ALA A 15 -34.35 -0.59 -0.57
C ALA A 15 -33.00 -0.88 0.10
N VAL A 16 -33.00 -1.47 1.29
CA VAL A 16 -31.78 -1.87 1.99
C VAL A 16 -31.02 -2.95 1.21
N LEU A 17 -31.75 -3.93 0.65
CA LEU A 17 -31.15 -4.99 -0.16
C LEU A 17 -30.49 -4.42 -1.43
N TYR A 18 -31.15 -3.49 -2.15
CA TYR A 18 -30.56 -2.87 -3.33
C TYR A 18 -29.36 -1.98 -3.01
N LEU A 19 -29.40 -1.23 -1.90
CA LEU A 19 -28.24 -0.46 -1.44
C LEU A 19 -27.06 -1.36 -1.10
N PHE A 20 -27.31 -2.49 -0.46
CA PHE A 20 -26.29 -3.49 -0.18
C PHE A 20 -25.69 -4.08 -1.46
N LEU A 21 -26.52 -4.44 -2.44
CA LEU A 21 -26.05 -4.94 -3.72
C LEU A 21 -25.24 -3.90 -4.50
N LEU A 22 -25.65 -2.64 -4.48
CA LEU A 22 -24.90 -1.55 -5.09
C LEU A 22 -23.57 -1.33 -4.39
N TRP A 23 -23.53 -1.44 -3.07
CA TRP A 23 -22.28 -1.35 -2.30
C TRP A 23 -21.33 -2.49 -2.65
N VAL A 24 -21.83 -3.74 -2.71
CA VAL A 24 -21.03 -4.90 -3.11
C VAL A 24 -20.53 -4.75 -4.55
N ALA A 25 -21.39 -4.34 -5.49
CA ALA A 25 -20.99 -4.09 -6.88
C ALA A 25 -19.91 -3.01 -6.98
N TRP A 26 -20.04 -1.94 -6.18
CA TRP A 26 -19.04 -0.86 -6.14
C TRP A 26 -17.68 -1.36 -5.61
N VAL A 27 -17.68 -2.19 -4.56
CA VAL A 27 -16.45 -2.82 -4.00
C VAL A 27 -15.79 -3.70 -5.06
N VAL A 28 -16.55 -4.56 -5.73
CA VAL A 28 -16.03 -5.46 -6.79
C VAL A 28 -15.47 -4.69 -7.98
N ILE A 29 -16.17 -3.64 -8.44
CA ILE A 29 -15.71 -2.80 -9.56
C ILE A 29 -14.42 -2.04 -9.17
N ARG A 30 -14.32 -1.59 -7.93
CA ARG A 30 -13.13 -0.92 -7.41
C ARG A 30 -11.92 -1.88 -7.42
N ASP A 31 -12.13 -3.14 -7.05
CA ASP A 31 -11.08 -4.15 -7.01
C ASP A 31 -10.63 -4.55 -8.43
N MET A 32 -11.56 -4.70 -9.37
CA MET A 32 -11.23 -4.97 -10.78
C MET A 32 -10.45 -3.83 -11.45
N ARG A 33 -10.71 -2.57 -11.09
CA ARG A 33 -9.98 -1.42 -11.64
C ARG A 33 -8.54 -1.34 -11.13
N ARG A 34 -8.25 -1.95 -9.97
CA ARG A 34 -6.88 -2.11 -9.46
C ARG A 34 -6.11 -3.19 -10.20
N ALA A 35 -6.77 -4.30 -10.57
CA ALA A 35 -6.12 -5.41 -11.28
C ALA A 35 -5.74 -5.09 -12.74
N SER A 36 -6.45 -4.16 -13.40
CA SER A 36 -6.20 -3.82 -14.80
C SER A 36 -5.10 -2.78 -15.03
N ARG A 37 -4.57 -2.15 -13.98
CA ARG A 37 -3.44 -1.20 -14.10
C ARG A 37 -2.05 -1.85 -14.04
N GLY A 38 -1.98 -3.15 -13.76
CA GLY A 38 -0.70 -3.89 -13.63
C GLY A 38 -0.27 -4.68 -14.87
N ARG A 39 -1.02 -4.67 -15.97
CA ARG A 39 -0.64 -5.40 -17.16
C ARG A 39 -0.18 -4.45 -18.27
N ALA A 40 1.07 -4.00 -18.15
CA ALA A 40 1.81 -3.47 -19.29
C ALA A 40 2.14 -4.66 -20.21
N GLU A 41 1.56 -4.71 -21.40
CA GLU A 41 1.95 -5.63 -22.45
C GLU A 41 3.38 -5.35 -22.91
N PRO A 42 4.18 -6.38 -23.19
CA PRO A 42 5.48 -6.15 -23.81
C PRO A 42 5.27 -5.76 -25.27
N SER A 43 5.51 -4.48 -25.57
CA SER A 43 5.59 -3.98 -26.93
C SER A 43 6.76 -4.64 -27.64
N SER A 44 6.49 -5.46 -28.62
CA SER A 44 7.45 -5.99 -29.58
C SER A 44 7.87 -4.88 -30.54
N ALA A 45 9.09 -4.38 -30.39
CA ALA A 45 9.75 -3.54 -31.39
C ALA A 45 10.61 -4.40 -32.33
N PRO A 46 10.67 -4.09 -33.66
CA PRO A 46 11.45 -4.85 -34.64
C PRO A 46 12.94 -4.55 -34.55
N PRO A 47 13.80 -5.44 -35.08
CA PRO A 47 15.25 -5.27 -35.02
C PRO A 47 15.71 -4.22 -36.03
N SER A 48 16.47 -3.25 -35.58
CA SER A 48 17.25 -2.37 -36.46
C SER A 48 18.73 -2.64 -36.20
N ASP A 49 19.37 -3.22 -37.22
CA ASP A 49 20.83 -3.29 -37.32
C ASP A 49 21.42 -1.90 -37.29
N ALA A 50 22.26 -1.62 -36.30
CA ALA A 50 23.26 -0.57 -36.38
C ALA A 50 24.44 -0.98 -35.50
N THR A 51 25.42 -1.55 -36.18
CA THR A 51 26.80 -1.69 -35.74
C THR A 51 27.36 -0.32 -35.39
N SER A 52 27.65 -0.07 -34.13
CA SER A 52 28.64 0.94 -33.76
C SER A 52 29.37 0.52 -32.49
N MET A 53 30.67 0.35 -32.66
CA MET A 53 31.65 0.13 -31.64
C MET A 53 31.48 1.19 -30.55
N PHE A 54 31.07 0.77 -29.35
CA PHE A 54 31.39 1.54 -28.17
C PHE A 54 32.13 0.62 -27.21
N SER A 55 33.37 1.06 -26.93
CA SER A 55 34.26 0.56 -25.87
C SER A 55 33.49 0.13 -24.65
N ALA A 56 33.89 -1.01 -24.13
CA ALA A 56 33.59 -1.45 -22.79
C ALA A 56 33.99 -0.33 -21.81
N VAL A 57 33.03 0.50 -21.46
CA VAL A 57 33.02 1.17 -20.18
C VAL A 57 32.43 0.13 -19.25
N GLU A 58 33.28 -0.48 -18.45
CA GLU A 58 32.85 -1.23 -17.28
C GLU A 58 31.76 -0.40 -16.58
N PRO A 59 30.66 -0.99 -16.13
CA PRO A 59 29.74 -0.28 -15.26
C PRO A 59 30.61 0.07 -14.04
N MET A 60 31.02 1.30 -13.96
CA MET A 60 31.47 1.89 -12.73
C MET A 60 30.28 1.65 -11.80
N GLU A 61 30.41 0.65 -10.94
CA GLU A 61 29.58 0.52 -9.77
C GLU A 61 29.66 1.89 -9.12
N ALA A 62 28.64 2.70 -9.37
CA ALA A 62 28.40 3.90 -8.59
C ALA A 62 28.28 3.35 -7.18
N GLU A 63 29.35 3.47 -6.42
CA GLU A 63 29.28 3.36 -4.98
C GLU A 63 28.18 4.32 -4.58
N ALA A 64 26.98 3.76 -4.42
CA ALA A 64 25.89 4.44 -3.77
C ALA A 64 26.32 4.61 -2.31
N ASN A 65 27.10 5.64 -2.04
CA ASN A 65 27.18 6.29 -0.74
C ASN A 65 25.80 6.94 -0.47
N GLY A 66 24.75 6.17 -0.64
CA GLY A 66 23.40 6.50 -0.29
C GLY A 66 23.05 5.75 0.98
N PHE A 67 22.69 6.46 2.01
CA PHE A 67 22.03 5.87 3.15
C PHE A 67 20.91 4.98 2.61
N GLU A 68 20.96 3.69 2.95
CA GLU A 68 19.89 2.79 2.56
C GLU A 68 18.58 3.24 3.22
N PRO A 69 17.47 3.25 2.49
CA PRO A 69 16.20 3.68 3.04
C PRO A 69 15.75 2.73 4.15
N GLN A 70 15.52 3.26 5.34
CA GLN A 70 15.17 2.48 6.53
C GLN A 70 13.90 3.00 7.19
N LEU A 71 13.14 2.08 7.75
CA LEU A 71 11.99 2.36 8.58
C LEU A 71 12.37 2.11 10.03
N PHE A 72 12.34 3.16 10.85
CA PHE A 72 12.64 3.09 12.27
C PHE A 72 11.35 2.96 13.08
N VAL A 73 11.37 2.08 14.06
CA VAL A 73 10.29 1.93 15.03
C VAL A 73 10.41 3.06 16.05
N GLU A 74 9.47 3.97 16.08
CA GLU A 74 9.35 4.96 17.15
C GLU A 74 8.59 4.37 18.34
N ARG A 75 7.50 3.65 18.06
CA ARG A 75 6.68 2.92 19.02
C ARG A 75 5.92 1.81 18.32
N ALA A 76 6.08 0.57 18.75
CA ALA A 76 5.24 -0.55 18.31
C ALA A 76 5.29 -1.68 19.33
N SER A 77 4.14 -2.30 19.61
CA SER A 77 4.08 -3.48 20.47
C SER A 77 4.81 -4.65 19.79
N GLY A 78 5.63 -5.36 20.58
CA GLY A 78 6.45 -6.47 20.05
C GLY A 78 7.78 -6.04 19.43
N HIS A 79 8.08 -4.74 19.34
CA HIS A 79 9.32 -4.20 18.79
C HIS A 79 10.00 -3.23 19.77
N GLU A 80 11.32 -3.24 19.80
CA GLU A 80 12.08 -2.25 20.55
C GLU A 80 12.09 -0.92 19.78
N ALA A 81 11.88 0.19 20.48
CA ALA A 81 12.01 1.52 19.90
C ALA A 81 13.45 1.73 19.37
N GLY A 82 13.57 2.28 18.17
CA GLY A 82 14.84 2.44 17.47
C GLY A 82 15.26 1.25 16.60
N THR A 83 14.50 0.14 16.58
CA THR A 83 14.72 -0.94 15.63
C THR A 83 14.57 -0.40 14.21
N ALA A 84 15.52 -0.71 13.33
CA ALA A 84 15.52 -0.30 11.93
C ALA A 84 15.21 -1.49 11.02
N TYR A 85 14.34 -1.27 10.05
CA TYR A 85 14.04 -2.21 8.98
C TYR A 85 14.47 -1.65 7.64
N ASP A 86 15.24 -2.43 6.89
CA ASP A 86 15.68 -2.04 5.56
C ASP A 86 14.51 -2.13 4.57
N LEU A 87 14.28 -1.04 3.85
CA LEU A 87 13.24 -0.95 2.85
C LEU A 87 13.80 -1.35 1.48
N GLY A 88 13.83 -2.66 1.19
CA GLY A 88 14.26 -3.19 -0.08
C GLY A 88 13.33 -2.82 -1.25
N GLN A 89 12.93 -3.80 -2.07
CA GLN A 89 12.03 -3.56 -3.21
C GLN A 89 10.57 -3.34 -2.76
N ALA A 90 10.13 -4.10 -1.77
CA ALA A 90 8.81 -3.95 -1.18
C ALA A 90 8.77 -4.59 0.21
N VAL A 91 8.06 -3.94 1.13
CA VAL A 91 7.85 -4.39 2.51
C VAL A 91 6.38 -4.19 2.86
N THR A 92 5.75 -5.21 3.43
CA THR A 92 4.38 -5.15 3.93
C THR A 92 4.39 -5.05 5.46
N LEU A 93 3.54 -4.19 6.00
CA LEU A 93 3.32 -4.05 7.44
C LEU A 93 1.93 -4.59 7.79
N GLY A 94 1.82 -5.29 8.91
CA GLY A 94 0.52 -5.81 9.37
C GLY A 94 0.65 -6.78 10.51
N ARG A 95 -0.51 -7.24 11.03
CA ARG A 95 -0.55 -8.18 12.15
C ARG A 95 -0.34 -9.64 11.73
N GLY A 96 -0.47 -9.96 10.45
CA GLY A 96 -0.33 -11.32 9.92
C GLY A 96 1.13 -11.71 9.66
N ASP A 97 1.30 -12.77 8.90
CA ASP A 97 2.61 -13.24 8.43
C ASP A 97 3.07 -12.37 7.25
N VAL A 98 3.77 -11.29 7.58
CA VAL A 98 4.27 -10.26 6.66
C VAL A 98 5.69 -9.83 7.09
N GLU A 99 6.38 -9.06 6.25
CA GLU A 99 7.78 -8.69 6.46
C GLU A 99 8.03 -7.89 7.75
N ILE A 100 7.11 -6.98 8.10
CA ILE A 100 7.11 -6.28 9.39
C ILE A 100 5.80 -6.62 10.12
N GLN A 101 5.90 -7.63 10.98
CA GLN A 101 4.76 -8.10 11.75
C GLN A 101 4.54 -7.20 12.97
N LEU A 102 3.33 -6.66 13.10
CA LEU A 102 2.92 -5.78 14.20
C LEU A 102 2.08 -6.57 15.22
N ASP A 103 2.45 -6.52 16.49
CA ASP A 103 1.62 -7.02 17.58
C ASP A 103 0.65 -5.93 18.04
N ASP A 104 -0.19 -5.48 17.11
CA ASP A 104 -1.12 -4.37 17.27
C ASP A 104 -2.55 -4.83 16.93
N PRO A 105 -3.49 -4.81 17.89
CA PRO A 105 -4.87 -5.24 17.64
C PRO A 105 -5.62 -4.39 16.62
N PHE A 106 -5.16 -3.16 16.39
CA PHE A 106 -5.75 -2.24 15.42
C PHE A 106 -5.15 -2.38 14.02
N ALA A 107 -4.05 -3.14 13.89
CA ALA A 107 -3.48 -3.45 12.58
C ALA A 107 -4.26 -4.59 11.90
N SER A 108 -4.54 -4.45 10.60
CA SER A 108 -5.05 -5.52 9.75
C SER A 108 -3.95 -6.55 9.45
N SER A 109 -4.31 -7.78 9.06
CA SER A 109 -3.32 -8.83 8.74
C SER A 109 -2.30 -8.39 7.70
N ARG A 110 -2.75 -7.71 6.66
CA ARG A 110 -1.94 -6.94 5.69
C ARG A 110 -2.49 -5.53 5.69
N HIS A 111 -1.75 -4.61 6.32
CA HIS A 111 -2.29 -3.28 6.59
C HIS A 111 -1.83 -2.26 5.57
N ALA A 112 -0.54 -2.10 5.42
CA ALA A 112 0.07 -1.17 4.49
C ALA A 112 1.24 -1.83 3.76
N ARG A 113 1.64 -1.24 2.65
CA ARG A 113 2.78 -1.68 1.86
C ARG A 113 3.64 -0.49 1.48
N ILE A 114 4.94 -0.62 1.68
CA ILE A 114 5.94 0.30 1.13
C ILE A 114 6.59 -0.41 -0.04
N SER A 115 6.68 0.26 -1.19
CA SER A 115 7.30 -0.31 -2.40
C SER A 115 8.13 0.74 -3.12
N ARG A 116 9.24 0.29 -3.72
CA ARG A 116 10.12 1.15 -4.52
C ARG A 116 9.56 1.32 -5.93
N GLN A 117 9.38 2.56 -6.33
CA GLN A 117 8.97 2.95 -7.68
C GLN A 117 10.05 3.88 -8.28
N GLY A 118 10.98 3.29 -9.02
CA GLY A 118 12.18 3.99 -9.45
C GLY A 118 13.06 4.41 -8.27
N ASN A 119 13.29 5.70 -8.11
CA ASN A 119 14.08 6.28 -7.01
C ASN A 119 13.24 6.71 -5.79
N VAL A 120 11.94 6.48 -5.81
CA VAL A 120 11.03 6.91 -4.75
C VAL A 120 10.43 5.71 -4.07
N LEU A 121 10.30 5.76 -2.74
CA LEU A 121 9.48 4.82 -1.99
C LEU A 121 8.06 5.36 -1.91
N VAL A 122 7.10 4.48 -2.09
CA VAL A 122 5.68 4.80 -2.05
C VAL A 122 5.00 3.93 -1.00
N ILE A 123 4.22 4.54 -0.12
CA ILE A 123 3.38 3.85 0.85
C ILE A 123 1.94 3.78 0.33
N GLU A 124 1.31 2.63 0.53
CA GLU A 124 -0.08 2.36 0.15
C GLU A 124 -0.80 1.63 1.29
N ASP A 125 -2.02 2.06 1.62
CA ASP A 125 -2.93 1.31 2.50
C ASP A 125 -3.58 0.17 1.69
N LEU A 126 -3.52 -1.05 2.20
CA LEU A 126 -4.03 -2.25 1.52
C LEU A 126 -5.53 -2.52 1.76
N GLY A 127 -6.28 -1.50 2.13
CA GLY A 127 -7.69 -1.60 2.49
C GLY A 127 -7.85 -2.01 3.95
N SER A 128 -7.03 -1.45 4.82
CA SER A 128 -7.05 -1.72 6.24
C SER A 128 -8.37 -1.29 6.91
N THR A 129 -8.67 -1.83 8.08
CA THR A 129 -9.89 -1.50 8.82
C THR A 129 -9.83 -0.11 9.44
N ASN A 130 -8.67 0.27 9.99
CA ASN A 130 -8.50 1.51 10.74
C ASN A 130 -7.74 2.60 9.99
N GLY A 131 -7.24 2.29 8.79
CA GLY A 131 -6.48 3.21 7.95
C GLY A 131 -5.02 3.36 8.36
N THR A 132 -4.21 3.75 7.38
CA THR A 132 -2.81 4.15 7.54
C THR A 132 -2.72 5.66 7.51
N TYR A 133 -1.88 6.23 8.36
CA TYR A 133 -1.69 7.69 8.45
C TYR A 133 -0.24 8.04 8.11
N LEU A 134 -0.07 9.05 7.28
CA LEU A 134 1.23 9.64 6.94
C LEU A 134 1.25 11.08 7.46
N ASN A 135 2.16 11.40 8.40
CA ASN A 135 2.24 12.71 9.05
C ASN A 135 0.89 13.17 9.65
N GLU A 136 0.19 12.26 10.32
CA GLU A 136 -1.15 12.42 10.92
C GLU A 136 -2.31 12.58 9.92
N GLU A 137 -2.05 12.57 8.61
CA GLU A 137 -3.08 12.60 7.57
C GLU A 137 -3.41 11.19 7.09
N PRO A 138 -4.70 10.81 6.98
CA PRO A 138 -5.08 9.49 6.51
C PRO A 138 -4.75 9.32 5.03
N LEU A 139 -4.14 8.18 4.67
CA LEU A 139 -3.86 7.84 3.28
C LEU A 139 -5.15 7.59 2.50
N SER A 140 -5.37 8.36 1.45
CA SER A 140 -6.47 8.15 0.49
C SER A 140 -6.06 7.36 -0.76
N GLY A 141 -4.78 7.04 -0.89
CA GLY A 141 -4.17 6.30 -1.98
C GLY A 141 -2.67 6.21 -1.80
N PRO A 142 -1.93 5.64 -2.78
CA PRO A 142 -0.48 5.59 -2.73
C PRO A 142 0.13 6.99 -2.64
N GLN A 143 1.09 7.18 -1.72
CA GLN A 143 1.80 8.45 -1.53
C GLN A 143 3.31 8.24 -1.45
N PRO A 144 4.13 9.15 -2.01
CA PRO A 144 5.57 9.09 -1.90
C PRO A 144 6.01 9.35 -0.45
N LEU A 145 7.04 8.63 0.00
CA LEU A 145 7.70 8.83 1.29
C LEU A 145 8.90 9.75 1.12
N HIS A 146 9.03 10.69 2.05
CA HIS A 146 10.17 11.60 2.15
C HIS A 146 10.92 11.35 3.46
N PRO A 147 12.24 11.53 3.49
CA PRO A 147 13.02 11.40 4.72
C PRO A 147 12.45 12.30 5.84
N GLY A 148 12.19 11.69 6.98
CA GLY A 148 11.55 12.34 8.13
C GLY A 148 10.04 12.12 8.23
N ASP A 149 9.41 11.50 7.24
CA ASP A 149 7.98 11.18 7.30
C ASP A 149 7.68 10.19 8.43
N ARG A 150 6.53 10.39 9.07
CA ARG A 150 6.00 9.53 10.12
C ARG A 150 4.82 8.73 9.60
N ILE A 151 4.85 7.43 9.86
CA ILE A 151 3.81 6.48 9.49
C ILE A 151 3.17 5.97 10.77
N ARG A 152 1.82 6.03 10.86
CA ARG A 152 1.07 5.46 11.97
C ARG A 152 0.08 4.41 11.48
N ILE A 153 0.11 3.26 12.15
CA ILE A 153 -0.77 2.11 11.91
C ILE A 153 -1.29 1.65 13.27
N GLY A 154 -2.58 1.90 13.56
CA GLY A 154 -3.12 1.67 14.89
C GLY A 154 -2.38 2.47 15.95
N ASP A 155 -1.82 1.78 16.96
CA ASP A 155 -0.99 2.35 18.03
C ASP A 155 0.51 2.35 17.68
N SER A 156 0.88 1.78 16.54
CA SER A 156 2.27 1.65 16.08
C SER A 156 2.69 2.86 15.25
N GLU A 157 3.88 3.40 15.55
CA GLU A 157 4.46 4.57 14.88
C GLU A 157 5.87 4.27 14.38
N PHE A 158 6.14 4.75 13.17
CA PHE A 158 7.41 4.57 12.47
C PHE A 158 7.89 5.90 11.89
N SER A 159 9.21 6.07 11.76
CA SER A 159 9.81 7.16 10.99
C SER A 159 10.62 6.63 9.80
N TYR A 160 10.44 7.23 8.64
CA TYR A 160 11.24 6.92 7.46
C TYR A 160 12.52 7.77 7.46
N ARG A 161 13.67 7.13 7.24
CA ARG A 161 14.99 7.79 7.14
C ARG A 161 15.77 7.22 5.94
N GLN A 162 16.54 8.07 5.33
CA GLN A 162 17.40 7.74 4.19
C GLN A 162 18.77 8.39 4.40
#